data_fdbb5234f48e601225f1a4fc66202b2b
#
_entry.id   fdbb5234f48e601225f1a4fc66202b2b
#
_cell.length_a   1.000
_cell.length_b   1.000
_cell.length_c   1.000
_cell.angle_alpha   90.00
_cell.angle_beta   90.00
_cell.angle_gamma   90.00
#
_symmetry.space_group_name_H-M   'P 1'
#
loop_
_entity.id
_entity.type
_entity.pdbx_description
1 polymer ?
#
loop_
_entity_poly.entity_id
_entity_poly.type
_entity_poly.pdbx_seq_one_letter_code
_entity_poly.pdbx_strand_id
1 'polypeptide(L)'
;GVHPMLQQTPFRNPQTGAFDKDMLKKFLVDYSKMNKAQMPAQYAEYYNSMYNFWSFVEKSLIQARLQEKYQALITKSLFSNPVEAEDAFNARVDQSDLLLAAVPYSSIVDSTIVIKESELKDAYNKKKEQFRQYVETRNIKYIDVQVTASPEDKADIQKEVEEYTAQLAENPSDYSNFIRSTGSTQQYVDLFYTDKALPADVVARLDSVKVGGVYGPYYNASDNTINSFKKLASAAMPDSIQYRQIQVVAEDAAKTKTLADSIYTAIKGGADFAEIAKKYGQTGEATWISSANYEGAQVDGDNLKYIAAITTLGQNELANLALGQANVILQVMNKKAVKDKYKVAVIKRPVEFSKETYSKAYNDFSQFIAANNTLDKLVANAEDAGYRLLDRTDLYSSEHAIGGVKGTKEALRWAFAAKAGEVSGLYECGESDHMMVVAVTNIIPEGYRPLSMVQEQLRSEILRDKKAEKIMADMKAAGATTFDQYKNMANAVSDSVKHVTFAAPAYVPALRSSEPLVGAYASIAELNKLSAPIKGNGGVFVLQPYAKEKLNETYNQETEEATLEGMHARIANQFMNCLLYT
;
A
#
# COMPACT_ATOMS: atom_id res chain seq x y z
N GLY A 1 19.89 -1.16 19.18
CA GLY A 1 19.46 -2.47 18.69
C GLY A 1 20.03 -2.78 17.31
N VAL A 2 19.94 -4.01 16.87
CA VAL A 2 20.37 -4.44 15.53
C VAL A 2 19.35 -3.98 14.52
N HIS A 3 19.80 -3.44 13.37
CA HIS A 3 18.91 -2.94 12.33
C HIS A 3 17.98 -4.07 11.81
N PRO A 4 16.65 -3.83 11.59
CA PRO A 4 15.70 -4.87 11.18
C PRO A 4 16.12 -5.66 9.93
N MET A 5 16.74 -5.02 8.94
CA MET A 5 17.26 -5.70 7.75
C MET A 5 18.26 -6.81 8.06
N LEU A 6 19.08 -6.66 9.10
CA LEU A 6 20.04 -7.70 9.49
C LEU A 6 19.35 -8.94 10.06
N GLN A 7 18.17 -8.76 10.66
CA GLN A 7 17.38 -9.88 11.18
C GLN A 7 16.74 -10.73 10.07
N GLN A 8 16.69 -10.23 8.84
CA GLN A 8 16.17 -10.96 7.69
C GLN A 8 17.26 -11.73 6.91
N THR A 9 18.53 -11.59 7.32
CA THR A 9 19.64 -12.30 6.68
C THR A 9 19.74 -13.74 7.17
N PRO A 10 20.38 -14.66 6.41
CA PRO A 10 20.64 -16.04 6.85
C PRO A 10 21.69 -16.15 7.95
N PHE A 11 22.38 -15.05 8.28
CA PHE A 11 23.44 -15.03 9.31
C PHE A 11 22.86 -14.84 10.71
N ARG A 12 22.18 -15.88 11.21
CA ARG A 12 21.52 -15.88 12.52
C ARG A 12 22.07 -16.96 13.42
N ASN A 13 22.20 -16.63 14.70
CA ASN A 13 22.53 -17.62 15.71
C ASN A 13 21.36 -18.66 15.79
N PRO A 14 21.63 -19.95 15.62
CA PRO A 14 20.58 -20.97 15.60
C PRO A 14 19.78 -21.09 16.90
N GLN A 15 20.39 -20.69 18.04
CA GLN A 15 19.77 -20.79 19.36
C GLN A 15 18.92 -19.58 19.72
N THR A 16 19.36 -18.38 19.29
CA THR A 16 18.70 -17.11 19.69
C THR A 16 17.88 -16.49 18.55
N GLY A 17 18.08 -16.93 17.30
CA GLY A 17 17.49 -16.31 16.10
C GLY A 17 18.01 -14.91 15.78
N ALA A 18 18.92 -14.36 16.60
CA ALA A 18 19.48 -13.03 16.42
C ALA A 18 20.59 -13.02 15.36
N PHE A 19 20.79 -11.86 14.71
CA PHE A 19 21.88 -11.67 13.76
C PHE A 19 23.24 -11.93 14.42
N ASP A 20 24.07 -12.76 13.75
CA ASP A 20 25.39 -13.17 14.22
C ASP A 20 26.48 -12.61 13.27
N LYS A 21 27.18 -11.59 13.76
CA LYS A 21 28.27 -10.95 13.00
C LYS A 21 29.48 -11.85 12.76
N ASP A 22 29.71 -12.82 13.64
CA ASP A 22 30.88 -13.69 13.53
C ASP A 22 30.63 -14.80 12.49
N MET A 23 29.38 -15.27 12.40
CA MET A 23 28.92 -16.13 11.31
C MET A 23 29.06 -15.44 9.95
N LEU A 24 28.65 -14.17 9.84
CA LEU A 24 28.86 -13.38 8.64
C LEU A 24 30.34 -13.21 8.29
N LYS A 25 31.19 -12.82 9.27
CA LYS A 25 32.63 -12.66 9.05
C LYS A 25 33.25 -13.94 8.55
N LYS A 26 32.93 -15.07 9.19
CA LYS A 26 33.43 -16.39 8.78
C LYS A 26 32.99 -16.67 7.33
N PHE A 27 31.73 -16.48 6.98
CA PHE A 27 31.25 -16.65 5.61
C PHE A 27 32.04 -15.80 4.60
N LEU A 28 32.29 -14.52 4.88
CA LEU A 28 33.00 -13.62 3.96
C LEU A 28 34.47 -14.03 3.79
N VAL A 29 35.13 -14.46 4.86
CA VAL A 29 36.51 -14.98 4.81
C VAL A 29 36.56 -16.28 4.00
N ASP A 30 35.67 -17.21 4.27
CA ASP A 30 35.61 -18.48 3.55
C ASP A 30 35.31 -18.25 2.06
N TYR A 31 34.34 -17.38 1.73
CA TYR A 31 33.98 -17.01 0.36
C TYR A 31 35.17 -16.40 -0.40
N SER A 32 35.96 -15.53 0.25
CA SER A 32 37.13 -14.89 -0.37
C SER A 32 38.27 -15.87 -0.70
N LYS A 33 38.36 -16.98 0.04
CA LYS A 33 39.39 -18.03 -0.13
C LYS A 33 38.93 -19.18 -1.04
N MET A 34 37.64 -19.22 -1.43
CA MET A 34 37.09 -20.31 -2.24
C MET A 34 37.67 -20.33 -3.66
N ASN A 35 38.13 -21.49 -4.07
CA ASN A 35 38.44 -21.75 -5.48
C ASN A 35 37.21 -22.24 -6.20
N LYS A 36 36.44 -21.30 -6.74
CA LYS A 36 35.14 -21.55 -7.40
C LYS A 36 35.24 -22.47 -8.62
N ALA A 37 36.39 -22.50 -9.29
CA ALA A 37 36.61 -23.35 -10.46
C ALA A 37 36.73 -24.85 -10.12
N GLN A 38 36.99 -25.17 -8.87
CA GLN A 38 37.16 -26.54 -8.39
C GLN A 38 35.96 -27.08 -7.62
N MET A 39 34.87 -26.27 -7.50
CA MET A 39 33.66 -26.66 -6.80
C MET A 39 32.58 -27.16 -7.77
N PRO A 40 31.69 -28.09 -7.34
CA PRO A 40 30.49 -28.39 -8.07
C PRO A 40 29.65 -27.12 -8.33
N ALA A 41 29.15 -26.94 -9.55
CA ALA A 41 28.50 -25.72 -9.99
C ALA A 41 27.36 -25.26 -9.05
N GLN A 42 26.56 -26.21 -8.54
CA GLN A 42 25.46 -25.93 -7.62
C GLN A 42 25.92 -25.27 -6.30
N TYR A 43 27.07 -25.69 -5.75
CA TYR A 43 27.60 -25.07 -4.53
C TYR A 43 28.20 -23.70 -4.82
N ALA A 44 28.93 -23.55 -5.94
CA ALA A 44 29.46 -22.25 -6.36
C ALA A 44 28.33 -21.23 -6.57
N GLU A 45 27.21 -21.62 -7.18
CA GLU A 45 26.04 -20.78 -7.39
C GLU A 45 25.38 -20.39 -6.06
N TYR A 46 25.21 -21.32 -5.12
CA TYR A 46 24.65 -21.05 -3.79
C TYR A 46 25.50 -20.00 -3.03
N TYR A 47 26.82 -20.18 -2.98
CA TYR A 47 27.69 -19.23 -2.30
C TYR A 47 27.74 -17.86 -2.99
N ASN A 48 27.70 -17.82 -4.33
CA ASN A 48 27.62 -16.57 -5.08
C ASN A 48 26.29 -15.84 -4.81
N SER A 49 25.19 -16.56 -4.80
CA SER A 49 23.87 -15.99 -4.47
C SER A 49 23.84 -15.39 -3.07
N MET A 50 24.38 -16.11 -2.08
CA MET A 50 24.46 -15.63 -0.70
C MET A 50 25.37 -14.40 -0.56
N TYR A 51 26.50 -14.36 -1.27
CA TYR A 51 27.38 -13.20 -1.30
C TYR A 51 26.74 -11.99 -1.97
N ASN A 52 26.07 -12.19 -3.11
CA ASN A 52 25.34 -11.13 -3.82
C ASN A 52 24.21 -10.57 -2.97
N PHE A 53 23.47 -11.44 -2.29
CA PHE A 53 22.45 -11.02 -1.34
C PHE A 53 23.04 -10.18 -0.20
N TRP A 54 24.16 -10.63 0.42
CA TRP A 54 24.82 -9.83 1.45
C TRP A 54 25.31 -8.49 0.92
N SER A 55 25.94 -8.45 -0.25
CA SER A 55 26.40 -7.20 -0.87
C SER A 55 25.26 -6.21 -1.11
N PHE A 56 24.09 -6.72 -1.48
CA PHE A 56 22.88 -5.90 -1.59
C PHE A 56 22.44 -5.37 -0.23
N VAL A 57 22.37 -6.23 0.79
CA VAL A 57 21.98 -5.83 2.16
C VAL A 57 22.96 -4.81 2.73
N GLU A 58 24.26 -4.99 2.56
CA GLU A 58 25.30 -4.07 3.03
C GLU A 58 25.13 -2.67 2.40
N LYS A 59 25.00 -2.60 1.07
CA LYS A 59 24.77 -1.32 0.36
C LYS A 59 23.49 -0.66 0.81
N SER A 60 22.41 -1.42 0.93
CA SER A 60 21.11 -0.91 1.39
C SER A 60 21.18 -0.37 2.82
N LEU A 61 21.92 -1.04 3.72
CA LEU A 61 22.16 -0.58 5.09
C LEU A 61 22.95 0.74 5.13
N ILE A 62 24.00 0.86 4.31
CA ILE A 62 24.79 2.09 4.22
C ILE A 62 23.89 3.24 3.78
N GLN A 63 23.09 3.04 2.73
CA GLN A 63 22.16 4.04 2.24
C GLN A 63 21.09 4.40 3.28
N ALA A 64 20.47 3.41 3.92
CA ALA A 64 19.49 3.64 4.97
C ALA A 64 20.07 4.45 6.14
N ARG A 65 21.30 4.12 6.57
CA ARG A 65 21.96 4.86 7.66
C ARG A 65 22.37 6.28 7.27
N LEU A 66 22.77 6.51 6.04
CA LEU A 66 23.03 7.85 5.54
C LEU A 66 21.73 8.68 5.51
N GLN A 67 20.66 8.08 5.01
CA GLN A 67 19.34 8.71 4.98
C GLN A 67 18.82 9.03 6.39
N GLU A 68 18.91 8.09 7.34
CA GLU A 68 18.52 8.32 8.74
C GLU A 68 19.32 9.48 9.38
N LYS A 69 20.65 9.52 9.15
CA LYS A 69 21.50 10.60 9.66
C LYS A 69 21.14 11.95 9.06
N TYR A 70 20.92 11.99 7.74
CA TYR A 70 20.54 13.21 7.04
C TYR A 70 19.16 13.70 7.50
N GLN A 71 18.20 12.80 7.60
CA GLN A 71 16.87 13.08 8.14
C GLN A 71 16.94 13.60 9.58
N ALA A 72 17.73 12.96 10.44
CA ALA A 72 17.92 13.38 11.82
C ALA A 72 18.58 14.77 11.91
N LEU A 73 19.51 15.09 11.00
CA LEU A 73 20.14 16.41 10.94
C LEU A 73 19.10 17.50 10.62
N ILE A 74 18.27 17.28 9.60
CA ILE A 74 17.22 18.24 9.21
C ILE A 74 16.17 18.35 10.31
N THR A 75 15.63 17.22 10.80
CA THR A 75 14.59 17.21 11.83
C THR A 75 15.05 17.89 13.11
N LYS A 76 16.31 17.66 13.54
CA LYS A 76 16.87 18.28 14.73
C LYS A 76 17.30 19.72 14.54
N SER A 77 17.37 20.23 13.32
CA SER A 77 17.57 21.67 13.07
C SER A 77 16.28 22.48 13.21
N LEU A 78 15.14 21.82 13.16
CA LEU A 78 13.79 22.40 13.34
C LEU A 78 13.31 22.07 14.75
N PHE A 79 13.92 22.69 15.75
CA PHE A 79 13.51 22.53 17.15
C PHE A 79 12.37 23.49 17.51
N SER A 80 11.50 23.07 18.40
CA SER A 80 10.49 23.94 19.01
C SER A 80 11.09 24.75 20.14
N ASN A 81 10.50 25.90 20.41
CA ASN A 81 10.81 26.73 21.58
C ASN A 81 9.51 27.29 22.18
N PRO A 82 9.52 27.71 23.47
CA PRO A 82 8.31 28.15 24.15
C PRO A 82 7.61 29.35 23.46
N VAL A 83 8.36 30.28 22.88
CA VAL A 83 7.80 31.47 22.23
C VAL A 83 7.07 31.08 20.95
N GLU A 84 7.70 30.27 20.12
CA GLU A 84 7.10 29.77 18.88
C GLU A 84 5.88 28.87 19.16
N ALA A 85 5.92 28.08 20.22
CA ALA A 85 4.79 27.25 20.65
C ALA A 85 3.60 28.09 21.15
N GLU A 86 3.87 29.21 21.88
CA GLU A 86 2.84 30.14 22.30
C GLU A 86 2.24 30.90 21.12
N ASP A 87 3.08 31.33 20.16
CA ASP A 87 2.61 31.94 18.92
C ASP A 87 1.75 31.00 18.08
N ALA A 88 2.15 29.75 17.94
CA ALA A 88 1.37 28.71 17.23
C ALA A 88 0.03 28.41 17.93
N PHE A 89 0.03 28.37 19.27
CA PHE A 89 -1.18 28.25 20.07
C PHE A 89 -2.11 29.45 19.83
N ASN A 90 -1.62 30.67 19.96
CA ASN A 90 -2.41 31.90 19.75
C ASN A 90 -2.94 31.96 18.30
N ALA A 91 -2.11 31.62 17.32
CA ALA A 91 -2.51 31.54 15.91
C ALA A 91 -3.70 30.61 15.66
N ARG A 92 -3.90 29.57 16.51
CA ARG A 92 -4.97 28.59 16.43
C ARG A 92 -6.22 28.99 17.22
N VAL A 93 -6.04 29.60 18.40
CA VAL A 93 -7.15 29.88 19.31
C VAL A 93 -7.76 31.26 19.10
N ASP A 94 -6.99 32.21 18.57
CA ASP A 94 -7.51 33.55 18.23
C ASP A 94 -8.31 33.46 16.91
N GLN A 95 -9.61 33.65 17.02
CA GLN A 95 -10.55 33.55 15.91
C GLN A 95 -11.14 34.92 15.56
N SER A 96 -11.48 35.07 14.29
CA SER A 96 -12.17 36.27 13.80
C SER A 96 -13.30 35.86 12.86
N ASP A 97 -14.42 36.58 12.97
CA ASP A 97 -15.48 36.54 11.98
C ASP A 97 -15.37 37.76 11.07
N LEU A 98 -15.40 37.53 9.77
CA LEU A 98 -15.15 38.54 8.75
C LEU A 98 -16.30 38.62 7.74
N LEU A 99 -16.64 39.87 7.37
CA LEU A 99 -17.33 40.10 6.12
C LEU A 99 -16.30 40.21 4.99
N LEU A 100 -16.59 39.57 3.87
CA LEU A 100 -15.77 39.54 2.67
C LEU A 100 -16.57 40.02 1.47
N ALA A 101 -16.05 40.99 0.73
CA ALA A 101 -16.57 41.34 -0.60
C ALA A 101 -15.44 41.19 -1.62
N ALA A 102 -15.69 40.42 -2.67
CA ALA A 102 -14.68 40.00 -3.64
C ALA A 102 -15.15 40.11 -5.08
N VAL A 103 -14.22 40.37 -5.98
CA VAL A 103 -14.42 40.18 -7.43
C VAL A 103 -13.58 38.96 -7.86
N PRO A 104 -14.22 37.85 -8.22
CA PRO A 104 -13.52 36.63 -8.64
C PRO A 104 -12.77 36.84 -9.97
N TYR A 105 -11.62 36.17 -10.14
CA TYR A 105 -10.90 36.16 -11.43
C TYR A 105 -11.72 35.55 -12.56
N SER A 106 -12.63 34.65 -12.27
CA SER A 106 -13.55 34.07 -13.25
C SER A 106 -14.52 35.09 -13.88
N SER A 107 -14.71 36.27 -13.26
CA SER A 107 -15.54 37.35 -13.82
C SER A 107 -14.89 38.06 -15.02
N ILE A 108 -13.56 37.88 -15.21
CA ILE A 108 -12.84 38.45 -16.35
C ILE A 108 -12.55 37.34 -17.34
N VAL A 109 -13.02 37.51 -18.58
CA VAL A 109 -12.79 36.55 -19.66
C VAL A 109 -11.30 36.55 -20.06
N ASP A 110 -10.69 35.37 -20.11
CA ASP A 110 -9.25 35.20 -20.36
C ASP A 110 -8.79 35.86 -21.66
N SER A 111 -9.58 35.76 -22.74
CA SER A 111 -9.27 36.34 -24.05
C SER A 111 -9.18 37.87 -24.06
N THR A 112 -9.68 38.52 -23.02
CA THR A 112 -9.57 40.01 -22.89
C THR A 112 -8.22 40.45 -22.37
N ILE A 113 -7.42 39.53 -21.85
CA ILE A 113 -6.11 39.80 -21.27
C ILE A 113 -5.00 39.39 -22.25
N VAL A 114 -4.28 40.37 -22.75
CA VAL A 114 -3.13 40.11 -23.64
C VAL A 114 -1.88 39.86 -22.83
N ILE A 115 -1.23 38.72 -23.06
CA ILE A 115 0.08 38.35 -22.50
C ILE A 115 1.11 38.39 -23.61
N LYS A 116 2.11 39.23 -23.45
CA LYS A 116 3.20 39.39 -24.42
C LYS A 116 4.28 38.35 -24.19
N GLU A 117 4.98 37.94 -25.25
CA GLU A 117 6.13 37.02 -25.14
C GLU A 117 7.25 37.56 -24.22
N SER A 118 7.47 38.90 -24.20
CA SER A 118 8.43 39.49 -23.31
C SER A 118 8.09 39.25 -21.82
N GLU A 119 6.81 39.28 -21.46
CA GLU A 119 6.35 39.04 -20.10
C GLU A 119 6.57 37.60 -19.68
N LEU A 120 6.38 36.64 -20.60
CA LEU A 120 6.70 35.22 -20.35
C LEU A 120 8.21 35.03 -20.16
N LYS A 121 9.04 35.67 -20.98
CA LYS A 121 10.51 35.60 -20.83
C LYS A 121 10.97 36.23 -19.52
N ASP A 122 10.40 37.37 -19.14
CA ASP A 122 10.74 38.07 -17.89
C ASP A 122 10.31 37.25 -16.66
N ALA A 123 9.12 36.65 -16.70
CA ALA A 123 8.63 35.77 -15.64
C ALA A 123 9.50 34.50 -15.53
N TYR A 124 9.87 33.91 -16.65
CA TYR A 124 10.79 32.78 -16.70
C TYR A 124 12.14 33.12 -16.07
N ASN A 125 12.75 34.24 -16.47
CA ASN A 125 14.05 34.66 -15.96
C ASN A 125 14.03 34.94 -14.46
N LYS A 126 12.95 35.55 -13.94
CA LYS A 126 12.76 35.80 -12.50
C LYS A 126 12.61 34.49 -11.70
N LYS A 127 12.03 33.45 -12.31
CA LYS A 127 11.73 32.17 -11.64
C LYS A 127 12.62 31.03 -12.11
N LYS A 128 13.69 31.32 -12.84
CA LYS A 128 14.53 30.32 -13.51
C LYS A 128 15.00 29.20 -12.58
N GLU A 129 15.38 29.55 -11.36
CA GLU A 129 15.82 28.55 -10.36
C GLU A 129 14.72 27.57 -9.94
N GLN A 130 13.44 27.94 -10.03
CA GLN A 130 12.32 27.02 -9.76
C GLN A 130 12.16 25.96 -10.86
N PHE A 131 12.72 26.22 -12.04
CA PHE A 131 12.70 25.31 -13.19
C PHE A 131 14.02 24.56 -13.37
N ARG A 132 14.86 24.56 -12.34
CA ARG A 132 16.10 23.79 -12.35
C ARG A 132 15.81 22.30 -12.20
N GLN A 133 16.44 21.53 -13.06
CA GLN A 133 16.38 20.08 -13.09
C GLN A 133 17.77 19.52 -12.82
N TYR A 134 17.91 18.63 -11.86
CA TYR A 134 19.20 18.13 -11.37
C TYR A 134 19.63 16.82 -12.05
N VAL A 135 18.73 16.18 -12.79
CA VAL A 135 18.99 14.94 -13.51
C VAL A 135 18.23 14.96 -14.84
N GLU A 136 18.75 14.24 -15.83
CA GLU A 136 18.04 14.04 -17.10
C GLU A 136 16.74 13.27 -16.86
N THR A 137 15.64 13.71 -17.50
CA THR A 137 14.37 12.98 -17.54
C THR A 137 13.92 12.75 -18.97
N ARG A 138 12.98 11.81 -19.15
CA ARG A 138 12.36 11.49 -20.42
C ARG A 138 10.87 11.70 -20.36
N ASN A 139 10.31 12.26 -21.44
CA ASN A 139 8.88 12.14 -21.69
C ASN A 139 8.68 10.99 -22.65
N ILE A 140 7.76 10.11 -22.34
CA ILE A 140 7.46 8.94 -23.15
C ILE A 140 5.95 8.84 -23.38
N LYS A 141 5.60 8.21 -24.49
CA LYS A 141 4.30 7.58 -24.69
C LYS A 141 4.49 6.07 -24.60
N TYR A 142 3.52 5.37 -24.09
CA TYR A 142 3.59 3.91 -24.03
C TYR A 142 2.20 3.30 -24.18
N ILE A 143 2.18 2.07 -24.66
CA ILE A 143 0.99 1.21 -24.66
C ILE A 143 1.30 0.06 -23.70
N ASP A 144 0.38 -0.21 -22.79
CA ASP A 144 0.39 -1.35 -21.91
C ASP A 144 -0.83 -2.22 -22.22
N VAL A 145 -0.56 -3.45 -22.65
CA VAL A 145 -1.58 -4.45 -22.96
C VAL A 145 -1.57 -5.51 -21.88
N GLN A 146 -2.59 -5.50 -21.05
CA GLN A 146 -2.81 -6.57 -20.09
C GLN A 146 -3.56 -7.72 -20.75
N VAL A 147 -2.99 -8.91 -20.73
CA VAL A 147 -3.64 -10.12 -21.23
C VAL A 147 -4.60 -10.63 -20.17
N THR A 148 -5.84 -10.78 -20.54
CA THR A 148 -6.90 -11.32 -19.68
C THR A 148 -7.52 -12.56 -20.33
N ALA A 149 -8.14 -13.41 -19.52
CA ALA A 149 -8.81 -14.59 -20.01
C ALA A 149 -9.89 -14.26 -21.05
N SER A 150 -9.87 -14.95 -22.17
CA SER A 150 -10.89 -14.85 -23.22
C SER A 150 -12.23 -15.44 -22.77
N PRO A 151 -13.34 -15.19 -23.49
CA PRO A 151 -14.59 -15.87 -23.24
C PRO A 151 -14.48 -17.40 -23.37
N GLU A 152 -13.64 -17.89 -24.28
CA GLU A 152 -13.34 -19.30 -24.47
C GLU A 152 -12.60 -19.87 -23.26
N ASP A 153 -11.54 -19.22 -22.77
CA ASP A 153 -10.83 -19.63 -21.56
C ASP A 153 -11.78 -19.73 -20.36
N LYS A 154 -12.67 -18.76 -20.22
CA LYS A 154 -13.66 -18.77 -19.14
C LYS A 154 -14.64 -19.93 -19.29
N ALA A 155 -15.08 -20.24 -20.51
CA ALA A 155 -15.99 -21.34 -20.78
C ALA A 155 -15.32 -22.71 -20.51
N ASP A 156 -14.05 -22.87 -20.86
CA ASP A 156 -13.28 -24.08 -20.60
C ASP A 156 -13.09 -24.30 -19.11
N ILE A 157 -12.71 -23.27 -18.35
CA ILE A 157 -12.59 -23.35 -16.89
C ILE A 157 -13.95 -23.64 -16.25
N GLN A 158 -15.02 -23.02 -16.75
CA GLN A 158 -16.39 -23.29 -16.29
C GLN A 158 -16.73 -24.78 -16.44
N LYS A 159 -16.44 -25.37 -17.59
CA LYS A 159 -16.68 -26.78 -17.86
C LYS A 159 -15.84 -27.70 -16.96
N GLU A 160 -14.56 -27.40 -16.77
CA GLU A 160 -13.71 -28.12 -15.82
C GLU A 160 -14.31 -28.12 -14.41
N VAL A 161 -14.75 -26.94 -13.94
CA VAL A 161 -15.33 -26.81 -12.60
C VAL A 161 -16.68 -27.53 -12.50
N GLU A 162 -17.46 -27.61 -13.58
CA GLU A 162 -18.68 -28.43 -13.64
C GLU A 162 -18.38 -29.94 -13.44
N GLU A 163 -17.36 -30.45 -14.13
CA GLU A 163 -16.88 -31.81 -13.97
C GLU A 163 -16.38 -32.10 -12.55
N TYR A 164 -15.58 -31.21 -11.99
CA TYR A 164 -15.12 -31.31 -10.59
C TYR A 164 -16.26 -31.19 -9.58
N THR A 165 -17.27 -30.39 -9.87
CA THR A 165 -18.46 -30.24 -9.01
C THR A 165 -19.26 -31.55 -8.96
N ALA A 166 -19.40 -32.22 -10.10
CA ALA A 166 -20.03 -33.55 -10.16
C ALA A 166 -19.25 -34.59 -9.36
N GLN A 167 -17.91 -34.64 -9.50
CA GLN A 167 -17.04 -35.54 -8.72
C GLN A 167 -17.09 -35.22 -7.22
N LEU A 168 -17.15 -33.95 -6.85
CA LEU A 168 -17.30 -33.52 -5.46
C LEU A 168 -18.63 -34.03 -4.86
N ALA A 169 -19.69 -34.10 -5.66
CA ALA A 169 -20.99 -34.61 -5.24
C ALA A 169 -20.92 -36.11 -4.91
N GLU A 170 -20.08 -36.89 -5.61
CA GLU A 170 -19.91 -38.33 -5.42
C GLU A 170 -19.14 -38.76 -4.16
N ASN A 171 -18.74 -37.82 -3.30
CA ASN A 171 -17.99 -38.03 -2.06
C ASN A 171 -16.59 -38.63 -2.30
N PRO A 172 -15.60 -37.87 -2.73
CA PRO A 172 -14.22 -38.32 -2.82
C PRO A 172 -13.74 -38.96 -1.52
N SER A 173 -12.97 -40.04 -1.62
CA SER A 173 -12.43 -40.73 -0.44
C SER A 173 -11.42 -39.89 0.33
N ASP A 174 -10.74 -38.95 -0.35
CA ASP A 174 -9.79 -37.98 0.22
C ASP A 174 -10.06 -36.61 -0.37
N TYR A 175 -10.77 -35.79 0.40
CA TYR A 175 -11.11 -34.41 0.01
C TYR A 175 -9.89 -33.52 -0.16
N SER A 176 -8.84 -33.70 0.66
CA SER A 176 -7.64 -32.88 0.60
C SER A 176 -6.88 -33.06 -0.72
N ASN A 177 -6.65 -34.34 -1.09
CA ASN A 177 -6.03 -34.67 -2.37
C ASN A 177 -6.91 -34.28 -3.55
N PHE A 178 -8.20 -34.52 -3.46
CA PHE A 178 -9.15 -34.16 -4.52
C PHE A 178 -9.15 -32.65 -4.78
N ILE A 179 -9.37 -31.82 -3.76
CA ILE A 179 -9.40 -30.35 -3.91
C ILE A 179 -8.07 -29.84 -4.48
N ARG A 180 -6.94 -30.37 -4.01
CA ARG A 180 -5.63 -29.99 -4.56
C ARG A 180 -5.50 -30.36 -6.05
N SER A 181 -6.02 -31.50 -6.47
CA SER A 181 -5.96 -31.95 -7.88
C SER A 181 -6.81 -31.09 -8.82
N THR A 182 -7.81 -30.37 -8.32
CA THR A 182 -8.63 -29.44 -9.12
C THR A 182 -7.93 -28.12 -9.45
N GLY A 183 -6.72 -27.87 -8.92
CA GLY A 183 -6.03 -26.58 -9.04
C GLY A 183 -6.73 -25.46 -8.26
N SER A 184 -7.51 -25.81 -7.23
CA SER A 184 -8.14 -24.84 -6.34
C SER A 184 -7.09 -24.03 -5.56
N THR A 185 -7.27 -22.72 -5.49
CA THR A 185 -6.46 -21.84 -4.63
C THR A 185 -6.82 -21.98 -3.15
N GLN A 186 -8.01 -22.50 -2.86
CA GLN A 186 -8.44 -22.82 -1.49
C GLN A 186 -8.09 -24.28 -1.17
N GLN A 187 -7.33 -24.50 -0.12
CA GLN A 187 -7.01 -25.85 0.36
C GLN A 187 -8.12 -26.36 1.29
N TYR A 188 -8.39 -27.67 1.22
CA TYR A 188 -9.26 -28.34 2.18
C TYR A 188 -8.46 -28.82 3.38
N VAL A 189 -8.93 -28.48 4.57
CA VAL A 189 -8.42 -28.96 5.84
C VAL A 189 -9.59 -29.60 6.61
N ASP A 190 -9.40 -30.81 7.11
CA ASP A 190 -10.45 -31.55 7.83
C ASP A 190 -10.64 -31.04 9.27
N LEU A 191 -11.03 -29.77 9.38
CA LEU A 191 -11.38 -29.10 10.64
C LEU A 191 -12.73 -28.39 10.51
N PHE A 192 -13.34 -28.13 11.67
CA PHE A 192 -14.48 -27.24 11.75
C PHE A 192 -14.02 -25.79 11.88
N TYR A 193 -14.52 -24.92 11.02
CA TYR A 193 -14.22 -23.49 10.97
C TYR A 193 -15.48 -22.66 11.25
N THR A 194 -15.31 -21.48 11.84
CA THR A 194 -16.39 -20.50 11.89
C THR A 194 -16.62 -19.88 10.50
N ASP A 195 -17.73 -19.19 10.33
CA ASP A 195 -18.03 -18.44 9.11
C ASP A 195 -16.93 -17.42 8.76
N LYS A 196 -16.24 -16.87 9.78
CA LYS A 196 -15.17 -15.87 9.58
C LYS A 196 -13.92 -16.40 8.88
N ALA A 197 -13.69 -17.70 8.94
CA ALA A 197 -12.53 -18.35 8.32
C ALA A 197 -12.84 -18.89 6.91
N LEU A 198 -14.08 -18.86 6.49
CA LEU A 198 -14.51 -19.32 5.16
C LEU A 198 -14.55 -18.14 4.17
N PRO A 199 -14.38 -18.39 2.86
CA PRO A 199 -14.56 -17.34 1.84
C PRO A 199 -15.94 -16.70 1.93
N ALA A 200 -16.00 -15.37 1.85
CA ALA A 200 -17.24 -14.61 2.06
C ALA A 200 -18.36 -14.98 1.07
N ASP A 201 -17.99 -15.33 -0.17
CA ASP A 201 -18.91 -15.79 -1.21
C ASP A 201 -19.50 -17.17 -0.90
N VAL A 202 -18.74 -18.04 -0.24
CA VAL A 202 -19.20 -19.33 0.27
C VAL A 202 -20.14 -19.12 1.46
N VAL A 203 -19.75 -18.27 2.43
CA VAL A 203 -20.57 -17.94 3.62
C VAL A 203 -21.95 -17.46 3.22
N ALA A 204 -22.02 -16.53 2.26
CA ALA A 204 -23.29 -15.98 1.75
C ALA A 204 -24.25 -17.05 1.17
N ARG A 205 -23.76 -18.27 0.91
CA ARG A 205 -24.53 -19.36 0.29
C ARG A 205 -24.69 -20.59 1.19
N LEU A 206 -24.03 -20.62 2.35
CA LEU A 206 -24.03 -21.79 3.25
C LEU A 206 -25.41 -22.23 3.71
N ASP A 207 -26.32 -21.27 3.95
CA ASP A 207 -27.67 -21.57 4.44
C ASP A 207 -28.59 -22.12 3.34
N SER A 208 -28.24 -21.90 2.09
CA SER A 208 -28.97 -22.46 0.94
C SER A 208 -28.65 -23.93 0.67
N VAL A 209 -27.62 -24.47 1.33
CA VAL A 209 -27.11 -25.83 1.09
C VAL A 209 -27.27 -26.70 2.35
N LYS A 210 -27.94 -27.84 2.20
CA LYS A 210 -28.04 -28.87 3.24
C LYS A 210 -26.67 -29.57 3.43
N VAL A 211 -26.45 -30.14 4.63
CA VAL A 211 -25.27 -31.00 4.87
C VAL A 211 -25.26 -32.15 3.85
N GLY A 212 -24.10 -32.37 3.25
CA GLY A 212 -23.91 -33.33 2.14
C GLY A 212 -24.21 -32.74 0.76
N GLY A 213 -24.83 -31.56 0.68
CA GLY A 213 -25.15 -30.90 -0.59
C GLY A 213 -23.99 -30.14 -1.19
N VAL A 214 -24.06 -29.91 -2.50
CA VAL A 214 -23.10 -29.15 -3.31
C VAL A 214 -23.77 -27.90 -3.86
N TYR A 215 -23.04 -26.79 -3.94
CA TYR A 215 -23.44 -25.55 -4.57
C TYR A 215 -22.43 -25.14 -5.64
N GLY A 216 -22.92 -24.71 -6.77
CA GLY A 216 -22.09 -24.22 -7.88
C GLY A 216 -22.18 -25.14 -9.12
N PRO A 217 -21.37 -24.87 -10.16
CA PRO A 217 -20.40 -23.76 -10.18
C PRO A 217 -21.04 -22.36 -10.30
N TYR A 218 -20.35 -21.36 -9.81
CA TYR A 218 -20.72 -19.94 -9.96
C TYR A 218 -19.48 -19.06 -10.13
N TYR A 219 -19.63 -17.99 -10.90
CA TYR A 219 -18.57 -17.00 -11.07
C TYR A 219 -18.59 -15.97 -9.94
N ASN A 220 -17.43 -15.71 -9.34
CA ASN A 220 -17.21 -14.65 -8.36
C ASN A 220 -16.40 -13.52 -9.00
N ALA A 221 -17.06 -12.39 -9.27
CA ALA A 221 -16.42 -11.24 -9.92
C ALA A 221 -15.43 -10.49 -9.02
N SER A 222 -15.52 -10.66 -7.68
CA SER A 222 -14.65 -9.92 -6.75
C SER A 222 -13.19 -10.38 -6.79
N ASP A 223 -12.95 -11.62 -7.14
CA ASP A 223 -11.62 -12.23 -7.22
C ASP A 223 -11.37 -13.01 -8.51
N ASN A 224 -12.26 -12.82 -9.51
CA ASN A 224 -12.16 -13.44 -10.83
C ASN A 224 -11.99 -14.97 -10.77
N THR A 225 -12.84 -15.64 -10.01
CA THR A 225 -12.80 -17.10 -9.84
C THR A 225 -14.12 -17.78 -10.24
N ILE A 226 -14.05 -19.05 -10.63
CA ILE A 226 -15.23 -19.93 -10.76
C ILE A 226 -15.17 -20.92 -9.61
N ASN A 227 -16.23 -20.93 -8.80
CA ASN A 227 -16.25 -21.61 -7.52
C ASN A 227 -17.37 -22.64 -7.44
N SER A 228 -17.12 -23.72 -6.70
CA SER A 228 -18.15 -24.57 -6.15
C SER A 228 -17.73 -25.09 -4.76
N PHE A 229 -18.70 -25.53 -3.96
CA PHE A 229 -18.39 -26.06 -2.65
C PHE A 229 -19.39 -27.12 -2.21
N LYS A 230 -18.93 -28.00 -1.31
CA LYS A 230 -19.76 -28.98 -0.62
C LYS A 230 -19.76 -28.71 0.87
N LYS A 231 -20.95 -28.63 1.47
CA LYS A 231 -21.14 -28.52 2.91
C LYS A 231 -21.08 -29.92 3.53
N LEU A 232 -19.91 -30.32 4.04
CA LEU A 232 -19.69 -31.67 4.57
C LEU A 232 -20.32 -31.87 5.94
N ALA A 233 -20.24 -30.87 6.80
CA ALA A 233 -20.82 -30.89 8.13
C ALA A 233 -21.14 -29.49 8.64
N SER A 234 -22.08 -29.41 9.59
CA SER A 234 -22.38 -28.22 10.37
C SER A 234 -22.72 -28.65 11.80
N ALA A 235 -22.13 -27.99 12.77
CA ALA A 235 -22.36 -28.30 14.18
C ALA A 235 -22.16 -27.05 15.07
N ALA A 236 -23.00 -26.93 16.09
CA ALA A 236 -22.78 -26.00 17.19
C ALA A 236 -21.67 -26.57 18.10
N MET A 237 -20.49 -25.96 18.08
CA MET A 237 -19.30 -26.46 18.78
C MET A 237 -18.68 -25.38 19.69
N PRO A 238 -18.03 -25.81 20.79
CA PRO A 238 -17.27 -24.88 21.63
C PRO A 238 -16.22 -24.12 20.82
N ASP A 239 -16.14 -22.81 21.02
CA ASP A 239 -15.14 -21.95 20.39
C ASP A 239 -13.89 -21.80 21.26
N SER A 240 -14.04 -21.80 22.59
CA SER A 240 -12.95 -21.71 23.54
C SER A 240 -12.80 -23.03 24.30
N ILE A 241 -11.62 -23.60 24.26
CA ILE A 241 -11.30 -24.90 24.87
C ILE A 241 -10.10 -24.72 25.80
N GLN A 242 -10.28 -25.09 27.06
CA GLN A 242 -9.19 -25.14 28.01
C GLN A 242 -8.60 -26.55 28.03
N TYR A 243 -7.30 -26.61 27.84
CA TYR A 243 -6.58 -27.87 27.84
C TYR A 243 -5.24 -27.75 28.54
N ARG A 244 -4.67 -28.90 28.93
CA ARG A 244 -3.32 -29.02 29.44
C ARG A 244 -2.59 -30.15 28.73
N GLN A 245 -1.26 -30.10 28.75
CA GLN A 245 -0.45 -31.07 28.01
C GLN A 245 0.84 -31.42 28.74
N ILE A 246 1.38 -32.58 28.41
CA ILE A 246 2.73 -33.02 28.74
C ILE A 246 3.40 -33.44 27.44
N GLN A 247 4.49 -32.80 27.06
CA GLN A 247 5.31 -33.21 25.92
C GLN A 247 6.31 -34.26 26.40
N VAL A 248 6.36 -35.38 25.71
CA VAL A 248 7.23 -36.51 26.00
C VAL A 248 8.21 -36.70 24.87
N VAL A 249 9.50 -36.67 25.18
CA VAL A 249 10.59 -36.93 24.24
C VAL A 249 11.60 -37.84 24.94
N ALA A 250 12.06 -38.89 24.24
CA ALA A 250 13.12 -39.78 24.68
C ALA A 250 14.20 -39.90 23.59
N GLU A 251 15.17 -40.77 23.74
CA GLU A 251 16.32 -40.94 22.84
C GLU A 251 15.91 -41.32 21.40
N ASP A 252 14.80 -42.04 21.25
CA ASP A 252 14.24 -42.45 19.97
C ASP A 252 12.69 -42.52 20.00
N ALA A 253 12.08 -42.61 18.85
CA ALA A 253 10.61 -42.63 18.72
C ALA A 253 9.94 -43.82 19.42
N ALA A 254 10.58 -44.98 19.47
CA ALA A 254 10.03 -46.16 20.14
C ALA A 254 10.04 -46.00 21.66
N LYS A 255 11.14 -45.49 22.23
CA LYS A 255 11.22 -45.16 23.65
C LYS A 255 10.28 -44.00 24.02
N THR A 256 10.21 -42.98 23.17
CA THR A 256 9.25 -41.87 23.33
C THR A 256 7.82 -42.39 23.43
N LYS A 257 7.41 -43.27 22.51
CA LYS A 257 6.08 -43.87 22.52
C LYS A 257 5.82 -44.71 23.79
N THR A 258 6.75 -45.59 24.15
CA THR A 258 6.60 -46.44 25.34
C THR A 258 6.48 -45.61 26.64
N LEU A 259 7.28 -44.55 26.74
CA LEU A 259 7.23 -43.63 27.87
C LEU A 259 5.88 -42.86 27.91
N ALA A 260 5.45 -42.35 26.76
CA ALA A 260 4.16 -41.66 26.65
C ALA A 260 2.96 -42.56 26.95
N ASP A 261 2.98 -43.80 26.49
CA ASP A 261 1.94 -44.80 26.80
C ASP A 261 1.88 -45.11 28.31
N SER A 262 3.04 -45.17 28.98
CA SER A 262 3.11 -45.33 30.44
C SER A 262 2.54 -44.14 31.20
N ILE A 263 2.89 -42.90 30.79
CA ILE A 263 2.37 -41.66 31.34
C ILE A 263 0.85 -41.57 31.15
N TYR A 264 0.40 -41.83 29.91
CA TYR A 264 -1.04 -41.85 29.58
C TYR A 264 -1.81 -42.84 30.48
N THR A 265 -1.28 -44.05 30.63
CA THR A 265 -1.92 -45.08 31.49
C THR A 265 -1.97 -44.67 32.96
N ALA A 266 -0.88 -44.09 33.48
CA ALA A 266 -0.82 -43.59 34.84
C ALA A 266 -1.86 -42.50 35.11
N ILE A 267 -1.96 -41.50 34.24
CA ILE A 267 -2.93 -40.42 34.37
C ILE A 267 -4.36 -40.95 34.22
N LYS A 268 -4.59 -41.85 33.28
CA LYS A 268 -5.89 -42.51 33.11
C LYS A 268 -6.28 -43.34 34.32
N GLY A 269 -5.31 -43.89 35.05
CA GLY A 269 -5.47 -44.60 36.29
C GLY A 269 -5.64 -43.71 37.52
N GLY A 270 -5.67 -42.39 37.37
CA GLY A 270 -5.93 -41.42 38.45
C GLY A 270 -4.68 -40.73 39.02
N ALA A 271 -3.50 -40.90 38.43
CA ALA A 271 -2.33 -40.16 38.85
C ALA A 271 -2.50 -38.66 38.53
N ASP A 272 -1.97 -37.79 39.42
CA ASP A 272 -2.09 -36.35 39.27
C ASP A 272 -1.28 -35.85 38.05
N PHE A 273 -1.96 -35.15 37.18
CA PHE A 273 -1.40 -34.66 35.92
C PHE A 273 -0.26 -33.66 36.14
N ALA A 274 -0.42 -32.73 37.09
CA ALA A 274 0.56 -31.70 37.37
C ALA A 274 1.81 -32.27 38.03
N GLU A 275 1.65 -33.26 38.92
CA GLU A 275 2.79 -33.95 39.56
C GLU A 275 3.60 -34.77 38.52
N ILE A 276 2.93 -35.39 37.57
CA ILE A 276 3.62 -36.05 36.45
C ILE A 276 4.30 -35.03 35.56
N ALA A 277 3.64 -33.92 35.18
CA ALA A 277 4.25 -32.88 34.35
C ALA A 277 5.54 -32.34 34.98
N LYS A 278 5.55 -32.07 36.27
CA LYS A 278 6.74 -31.61 37.02
C LYS A 278 7.91 -32.58 36.96
N LYS A 279 7.68 -33.89 36.94
CA LYS A 279 8.74 -34.89 36.79
C LYS A 279 9.47 -34.79 35.45
N TYR A 280 8.82 -34.21 34.43
CA TYR A 280 9.37 -33.96 33.10
C TYR A 280 9.70 -32.47 32.88
N GLY A 281 9.83 -31.69 33.93
CA GLY A 281 10.23 -30.28 33.89
C GLY A 281 9.18 -29.35 33.28
N GLN A 282 7.89 -29.73 33.29
CA GLN A 282 6.78 -28.96 32.72
C GLN A 282 5.79 -28.57 33.82
N THR A 283 5.08 -27.45 33.62
CA THR A 283 4.13 -26.96 34.63
C THR A 283 2.84 -27.78 34.70
N GLY A 284 2.40 -28.34 33.58
CA GLY A 284 1.10 -29.02 33.48
C GLY A 284 -0.08 -28.09 33.66
N GLU A 285 0.14 -26.77 33.57
CA GLU A 285 -0.92 -25.76 33.69
C GLU A 285 -1.87 -25.78 32.51
N ALA A 286 -3.12 -25.44 32.76
CA ALA A 286 -4.13 -25.38 31.73
C ALA A 286 -4.10 -24.04 30.99
N THR A 287 -4.17 -24.08 29.68
CA THR A 287 -4.23 -22.91 28.78
C THR A 287 -5.51 -22.94 27.95
N TRP A 288 -5.88 -21.80 27.40
CA TRP A 288 -7.04 -21.67 26.51
C TRP A 288 -6.62 -21.56 25.05
N ILE A 289 -7.35 -22.23 24.17
CA ILE A 289 -7.30 -22.05 22.71
C ILE A 289 -8.70 -21.71 22.20
N SER A 290 -8.76 -20.85 21.21
CA SER A 290 -10.00 -20.53 20.48
C SER A 290 -9.81 -20.70 18.99
N SER A 291 -10.89 -20.68 18.21
CA SER A 291 -10.81 -20.72 16.74
C SER A 291 -9.90 -19.63 16.16
N ALA A 292 -9.86 -18.43 16.76
CA ALA A 292 -8.99 -17.34 16.34
C ALA A 292 -7.48 -17.69 16.39
N ASN A 293 -7.08 -18.70 17.15
CA ASN A 293 -5.67 -19.11 17.24
C ASN A 293 -5.21 -19.98 16.05
N TYR A 294 -6.13 -20.62 15.32
CA TYR A 294 -5.79 -21.50 14.20
C TYR A 294 -6.53 -21.17 12.90
N GLU A 295 -7.65 -20.43 12.96
CA GLU A 295 -8.33 -19.93 11.78
C GLU A 295 -7.46 -18.85 11.11
N GLY A 296 -7.20 -18.98 9.81
CA GLY A 296 -6.32 -18.09 9.05
C GLY A 296 -4.82 -18.48 9.07
N ALA A 297 -4.45 -19.51 9.84
CA ALA A 297 -3.12 -20.12 9.78
C ALA A 297 -3.12 -21.34 8.85
N GLN A 298 -1.96 -21.64 8.25
CA GLN A 298 -1.79 -22.92 7.56
C GLN A 298 -1.69 -24.04 8.61
N VAL A 299 -2.71 -24.90 8.64
CA VAL A 299 -2.78 -26.04 9.57
C VAL A 299 -2.64 -27.34 8.78
N ASP A 300 -1.49 -27.97 8.90
CA ASP A 300 -1.18 -29.23 8.23
C ASP A 300 -0.39 -30.19 9.15
N GLY A 301 -0.14 -31.41 8.70
CA GLY A 301 0.71 -32.39 9.36
C GLY A 301 0.38 -32.60 10.85
N ASP A 302 1.37 -32.44 11.69
CA ASP A 302 1.24 -32.63 13.14
C ASP A 302 0.40 -31.54 13.82
N ASN A 303 0.43 -30.30 13.30
CA ASN A 303 -0.43 -29.22 13.79
C ASN A 303 -1.90 -29.56 13.56
N LEU A 304 -2.24 -30.13 12.40
CA LEU A 304 -3.60 -30.57 12.12
C LEU A 304 -4.06 -31.66 13.10
N LYS A 305 -3.22 -32.68 13.37
CA LYS A 305 -3.52 -33.72 14.36
C LYS A 305 -3.74 -33.14 15.74
N TYR A 306 -2.90 -32.20 16.13
CA TYR A 306 -2.97 -31.56 17.44
C TYR A 306 -4.25 -30.73 17.61
N ILE A 307 -4.55 -29.84 16.66
CA ILE A 307 -5.78 -29.01 16.70
C ILE A 307 -7.04 -29.88 16.59
N ALA A 308 -7.03 -30.89 15.72
CA ALA A 308 -8.14 -31.82 15.58
C ALA A 308 -8.43 -32.55 16.91
N ALA A 309 -7.39 -33.00 17.62
CA ALA A 309 -7.55 -33.65 18.92
C ALA A 309 -8.14 -32.70 19.96
N ILE A 310 -7.61 -31.48 20.10
CA ILE A 310 -8.15 -30.49 21.08
C ILE A 310 -9.63 -30.21 20.81
N THR A 311 -10.00 -30.07 19.55
CA THR A 311 -11.36 -29.65 19.17
C THR A 311 -12.38 -30.79 19.29
N THR A 312 -11.96 -32.05 19.14
CA THR A 312 -12.84 -33.24 19.14
C THR A 312 -12.96 -33.91 20.50
N LEU A 313 -11.88 -33.94 21.31
CA LEU A 313 -11.90 -34.55 22.63
C LEU A 313 -13.02 -33.99 23.51
N GLY A 314 -13.66 -34.88 24.27
CA GLY A 314 -14.64 -34.52 25.30
C GLY A 314 -14.03 -33.83 26.52
N GLN A 315 -14.86 -33.20 27.37
CA GLN A 315 -14.38 -32.63 28.63
C GLN A 315 -13.83 -33.74 29.56
N ASN A 316 -12.67 -33.50 30.13
CA ASN A 316 -11.87 -34.44 30.94
C ASN A 316 -11.30 -35.64 30.14
N GLU A 317 -11.48 -35.67 28.84
CA GLU A 317 -10.94 -36.73 28.01
C GLU A 317 -9.42 -36.51 27.78
N LEU A 318 -8.70 -37.63 27.68
CA LEU A 318 -7.24 -37.72 27.59
C LEU A 318 -6.85 -38.37 26.26
N ALA A 319 -5.84 -37.83 25.57
CA ALA A 319 -5.26 -38.42 24.37
C ALA A 319 -3.74 -38.50 24.47
N ASN A 320 -3.15 -39.49 23.80
CA ASN A 320 -1.72 -39.60 23.53
C ASN A 320 -1.49 -39.43 22.03
N LEU A 321 -0.91 -38.32 21.64
CA LEU A 321 -0.70 -37.92 20.24
C LEU A 321 0.76 -38.08 19.85
N ALA A 322 1.02 -38.88 18.82
CA ALA A 322 2.35 -38.95 18.22
C ALA A 322 2.52 -37.80 17.22
N LEU A 323 3.45 -36.89 17.49
CA LEU A 323 3.74 -35.67 16.71
C LEU A 323 5.24 -35.62 16.41
N GLY A 324 5.63 -36.04 15.22
CA GLY A 324 7.03 -36.14 14.81
C GLY A 324 7.86 -37.04 15.72
N GLN A 325 8.87 -36.49 16.36
CA GLN A 325 9.76 -37.21 17.30
C GLN A 325 9.24 -37.17 18.76
N ALA A 326 8.17 -36.44 19.03
CA ALA A 326 7.58 -36.29 20.34
C ALA A 326 6.20 -36.98 20.43
N ASN A 327 5.78 -37.30 21.65
CA ASN A 327 4.38 -37.56 21.97
C ASN A 327 3.84 -36.45 22.87
N VAL A 328 2.58 -36.12 22.73
CA VAL A 328 1.90 -35.15 23.58
C VAL A 328 0.72 -35.84 24.26
N ILE A 329 0.77 -35.86 25.60
CA ILE A 329 -0.38 -36.27 26.40
C ILE A 329 -1.23 -35.05 26.63
N LEU A 330 -2.42 -35.06 26.03
CA LEU A 330 -3.35 -33.91 25.98
C LEU A 330 -4.57 -34.22 26.83
N GLN A 331 -5.05 -33.28 27.65
CA GLN A 331 -6.30 -33.36 28.35
C GLN A 331 -7.12 -32.09 28.20
N VAL A 332 -8.37 -32.23 27.76
CA VAL A 332 -9.31 -31.12 27.68
C VAL A 332 -9.97 -30.93 29.06
N MET A 333 -9.88 -29.71 29.62
CA MET A 333 -10.35 -29.39 30.97
C MET A 333 -11.75 -28.75 30.96
N ASN A 334 -11.98 -27.82 30.04
CA ASN A 334 -13.23 -27.07 29.97
C ASN A 334 -13.53 -26.64 28.52
N LYS A 335 -14.81 -26.41 28.22
CA LYS A 335 -15.31 -25.98 26.94
C LYS A 335 -16.38 -24.92 27.12
N LYS A 336 -16.31 -23.79 26.37
CA LYS A 336 -17.28 -22.70 26.46
C LYS A 336 -17.42 -21.94 25.16
N ALA A 337 -18.35 -20.99 25.09
CA ALA A 337 -18.57 -20.11 23.95
C ALA A 337 -18.93 -20.90 22.67
N VAL A 338 -20.10 -21.53 22.68
CA VAL A 338 -20.59 -22.32 21.52
C VAL A 338 -20.85 -21.40 20.33
N LYS A 339 -20.34 -21.81 19.16
CA LYS A 339 -20.55 -21.17 17.85
C LYS A 339 -20.93 -22.21 16.81
N ASP A 340 -21.65 -21.78 15.78
CA ASP A 340 -21.86 -22.60 14.61
C ASP A 340 -20.55 -22.72 13.83
N LYS A 341 -20.17 -23.96 13.52
CA LYS A 341 -18.96 -24.28 12.76
C LYS A 341 -19.28 -25.22 11.64
N TYR A 342 -18.49 -25.13 10.58
CA TYR A 342 -18.74 -25.81 9.32
C TYR A 342 -17.48 -26.55 8.85
N LYS A 343 -17.67 -27.72 8.23
CA LYS A 343 -16.68 -28.36 7.35
C LYS A 343 -17.14 -28.16 5.91
N VAL A 344 -16.32 -27.50 5.11
CA VAL A 344 -16.67 -27.17 3.72
C VAL A 344 -15.49 -27.49 2.81
N ALA A 345 -15.73 -28.30 1.78
CA ALA A 345 -14.76 -28.50 0.72
C ALA A 345 -15.06 -27.49 -0.40
N VAL A 346 -14.10 -26.63 -0.71
CA VAL A 346 -14.25 -25.52 -1.67
C VAL A 346 -13.33 -25.74 -2.86
N ILE A 347 -13.90 -25.76 -4.06
CA ILE A 347 -13.17 -25.62 -5.33
C ILE A 347 -13.21 -24.15 -5.70
N LYS A 348 -12.05 -23.52 -5.81
CA LYS A 348 -11.88 -22.11 -6.17
C LYS A 348 -10.85 -21.98 -7.27
N ARG A 349 -11.33 -21.90 -8.51
CA ARG A 349 -10.48 -21.85 -9.71
C ARG A 349 -10.35 -20.43 -10.22
N PRO A 350 -9.13 -19.85 -10.29
CA PRO A 350 -8.90 -18.58 -10.95
C PRO A 350 -9.27 -18.65 -12.42
N VAL A 351 -9.81 -17.58 -12.95
CA VAL A 351 -10.04 -17.42 -14.38
C VAL A 351 -8.78 -16.82 -15.00
N GLU A 352 -7.90 -17.69 -15.46
CA GLU A 352 -6.62 -17.36 -16.09
C GLU A 352 -6.71 -17.48 -17.60
N PHE A 353 -5.87 -16.76 -18.34
CA PHE A 353 -5.78 -16.87 -19.78
C PHE A 353 -4.99 -18.13 -20.19
N SER A 354 -5.35 -18.71 -21.33
CA SER A 354 -4.63 -19.83 -21.93
C SER A 354 -3.38 -19.36 -22.69
N LYS A 355 -2.53 -20.32 -23.07
CA LYS A 355 -1.39 -20.08 -23.94
C LYS A 355 -1.82 -19.56 -25.31
N GLU A 356 -2.94 -20.03 -25.82
CA GLU A 356 -3.56 -19.63 -27.07
C GLU A 356 -3.97 -18.17 -27.03
N THR A 357 -4.65 -17.74 -25.97
CA THR A 357 -5.04 -16.33 -25.73
C THR A 357 -3.81 -15.44 -25.63
N TYR A 358 -2.79 -15.85 -24.86
CA TYR A 358 -1.53 -15.10 -24.78
C TYR A 358 -0.84 -15.00 -26.13
N SER A 359 -0.68 -16.11 -26.84
CA SER A 359 0.00 -16.13 -28.15
C SER A 359 -0.71 -15.27 -29.18
N LYS A 360 -2.04 -15.27 -29.17
CA LYS A 360 -2.83 -14.39 -30.04
C LYS A 360 -2.58 -12.92 -29.70
N ALA A 361 -2.70 -12.52 -28.44
CA ALA A 361 -2.46 -11.16 -28.00
C ALA A 361 -1.03 -10.70 -28.32
N TYR A 362 -0.04 -11.56 -28.10
CA TYR A 362 1.37 -11.30 -28.44
C TYR A 362 1.57 -11.07 -29.94
N ASN A 363 1.02 -11.94 -30.76
CA ASN A 363 1.14 -11.84 -32.22
C ASN A 363 0.47 -10.56 -32.75
N ASP A 364 -0.76 -10.30 -32.32
CA ASP A 364 -1.53 -9.11 -32.74
C ASP A 364 -0.78 -7.83 -32.34
N PHE A 365 -0.30 -7.74 -31.11
CA PHE A 365 0.43 -6.57 -30.62
C PHE A 365 1.82 -6.43 -31.27
N SER A 366 2.53 -7.54 -31.49
CA SER A 366 3.83 -7.56 -32.18
C SER A 366 3.72 -7.08 -33.62
N GLN A 367 2.68 -7.51 -34.35
CA GLN A 367 2.38 -7.06 -35.71
C GLN A 367 2.04 -5.56 -35.74
N PHE A 368 1.24 -5.11 -34.76
CA PHE A 368 0.91 -3.69 -34.63
C PHE A 368 2.18 -2.84 -34.43
N ILE A 369 3.09 -3.23 -33.53
CA ILE A 369 4.35 -2.52 -33.28
C ILE A 369 5.23 -2.51 -34.54
N ALA A 370 5.36 -3.62 -35.23
CA ALA A 370 6.15 -3.72 -36.45
C ALA A 370 5.66 -2.78 -37.57
N ALA A 371 4.34 -2.63 -37.69
CA ALA A 371 3.73 -1.70 -38.65
C ALA A 371 3.86 -0.23 -38.22
N ASN A 372 3.91 0.04 -36.90
CA ASN A 372 3.88 1.36 -36.29
C ASN A 372 5.17 1.69 -35.53
N ASN A 373 6.31 1.47 -36.19
CA ASN A 373 7.66 1.58 -35.61
C ASN A 373 8.21 3.01 -35.52
N THR A 374 7.39 4.03 -35.74
CA THR A 374 7.72 5.45 -35.53
C THR A 374 6.69 6.10 -34.60
N LEU A 375 7.10 7.14 -33.88
CA LEU A 375 6.23 7.86 -32.95
C LEU A 375 4.94 8.37 -33.65
N ASP A 376 5.07 8.98 -34.82
CA ASP A 376 3.91 9.52 -35.56
C ASP A 376 2.90 8.42 -35.93
N LYS A 377 3.40 7.28 -36.44
CA LYS A 377 2.54 6.13 -36.78
C LYS A 377 1.89 5.53 -35.55
N LEU A 378 2.68 5.36 -34.48
CA LEU A 378 2.18 4.81 -33.22
C LEU A 378 1.04 5.68 -32.67
N VAL A 379 1.23 7.01 -32.66
CA VAL A 379 0.22 7.97 -32.18
C VAL A 379 -1.02 7.97 -33.09
N ALA A 380 -0.84 7.93 -34.39
CA ALA A 380 -1.94 7.99 -35.35
C ALA A 380 -2.83 6.74 -35.33
N ASN A 381 -2.25 5.55 -35.11
CA ASN A 381 -2.93 4.28 -35.35
C ASN A 381 -3.28 3.48 -34.08
N ALA A 382 -2.82 3.92 -32.88
CA ALA A 382 -3.03 3.15 -31.65
C ALA A 382 -4.52 3.03 -31.32
N GLU A 383 -5.26 4.12 -31.34
CA GLU A 383 -6.67 4.16 -30.96
C GLU A 383 -7.54 3.37 -31.95
N ASP A 384 -7.31 3.53 -33.24
CA ASP A 384 -8.03 2.80 -34.29
C ASP A 384 -7.79 1.27 -34.22
N ALA A 385 -6.60 0.87 -33.73
CA ALA A 385 -6.26 -0.53 -33.48
C ALA A 385 -6.77 -1.05 -32.12
N GLY A 386 -7.43 -0.21 -31.33
CA GLY A 386 -7.96 -0.58 -30.02
C GLY A 386 -6.94 -0.51 -28.88
N TYR A 387 -5.78 0.09 -29.10
CA TYR A 387 -4.75 0.24 -28.09
C TYR A 387 -4.80 1.63 -27.44
N ARG A 388 -4.74 1.66 -26.12
CA ARG A 388 -4.70 2.91 -25.37
C ARG A 388 -3.26 3.43 -25.27
N LEU A 389 -3.02 4.59 -25.86
CA LEU A 389 -1.76 5.30 -25.74
C LEU A 389 -1.75 6.15 -24.49
N LEU A 390 -0.76 5.95 -23.64
CA LEU A 390 -0.60 6.62 -22.35
C LEU A 390 0.61 7.55 -22.39
N ASP A 391 0.52 8.66 -21.66
CA ASP A 391 1.62 9.62 -21.50
C ASP A 391 2.27 9.47 -20.13
N ARG A 392 3.61 9.52 -20.11
CA ARG A 392 4.40 9.66 -18.89
C ARG A 392 5.41 10.77 -19.07
N THR A 393 5.22 11.86 -18.35
CA THR A 393 6.16 12.98 -18.29
C THR A 393 7.12 12.82 -17.13
N ASP A 394 8.32 13.40 -17.26
CA ASP A 394 9.35 13.40 -16.23
C ASP A 394 9.68 12.00 -15.68
N LEU A 395 9.88 11.04 -16.59
CA LEU A 395 10.36 9.72 -16.23
C LEU A 395 11.82 9.81 -15.77
N TYR A 396 12.14 9.25 -14.60
CA TYR A 396 13.48 9.21 -14.03
C TYR A 396 14.16 7.87 -14.27
N SER A 397 15.47 7.86 -14.47
CA SER A 397 16.25 6.62 -14.62
C SER A 397 16.29 5.77 -13.35
N SER A 398 16.01 6.37 -12.19
CA SER A 398 15.93 5.72 -10.89
C SER A 398 14.58 5.04 -10.61
N GLU A 399 13.57 5.25 -11.44
CA GLU A 399 12.29 4.57 -11.29
C GLU A 399 12.42 3.05 -11.47
N HIS A 400 11.51 2.30 -10.87
CA HIS A 400 11.53 0.84 -10.93
C HIS A 400 10.47 0.27 -11.87
N ALA A 401 9.50 1.10 -12.29
CA ALA A 401 8.39 0.69 -13.11
C ALA A 401 7.88 1.84 -14.00
N ILE A 402 7.39 1.53 -15.18
CA ILE A 402 6.67 2.45 -16.06
C ILE A 402 5.18 2.23 -15.84
N GLY A 403 4.43 3.31 -15.53
CA GLY A 403 2.98 3.23 -15.39
C GLY A 403 2.47 2.35 -14.23
N GLY A 404 3.32 2.00 -13.27
CA GLY A 404 3.00 1.09 -12.18
C GLY A 404 3.11 -0.40 -12.55
N VAL A 405 3.43 -0.72 -13.80
CA VAL A 405 3.58 -2.11 -14.26
C VAL A 405 4.93 -2.67 -13.82
N LYS A 406 4.91 -3.77 -13.07
CA LYS A 406 6.13 -4.47 -12.63
C LYS A 406 6.92 -5.02 -13.83
N GLY A 407 8.21 -5.30 -13.64
CA GLY A 407 9.03 -5.96 -14.66
C GLY A 407 9.42 -5.08 -15.86
N THR A 408 9.14 -3.76 -15.85
CA THR A 408 9.41 -2.84 -16.98
C THR A 408 10.81 -2.24 -16.98
N LYS A 409 11.76 -2.80 -16.23
CA LYS A 409 13.11 -2.27 -16.08
C LYS A 409 13.89 -2.23 -17.41
N GLU A 410 13.70 -3.20 -18.28
CA GLU A 410 14.35 -3.22 -19.61
C GLU A 410 13.78 -2.14 -20.52
N ALA A 411 12.47 -1.94 -20.51
CA ALA A 411 11.80 -0.84 -21.21
C ALA A 411 12.29 0.53 -20.71
N LEU A 412 12.46 0.67 -19.39
CA LEU A 412 13.02 1.88 -18.78
C LEU A 412 14.47 2.13 -19.25
N ARG A 413 15.33 1.12 -19.22
CA ARG A 413 16.72 1.22 -19.71
C ARG A 413 16.77 1.63 -21.17
N TRP A 414 15.92 1.01 -21.99
CA TRP A 414 15.83 1.36 -23.40
C TRP A 414 15.40 2.83 -23.58
N ALA A 415 14.39 3.29 -22.83
CA ALA A 415 13.90 4.67 -22.91
C ALA A 415 15.01 5.70 -22.61
N PHE A 416 15.99 5.38 -21.74
CA PHE A 416 17.13 6.24 -21.44
C PHE A 416 18.30 6.09 -22.43
N ALA A 417 18.35 5.04 -23.24
CA ALA A 417 19.33 4.86 -24.32
C ALA A 417 18.84 5.42 -25.67
N ALA A 418 17.53 5.47 -25.88
CA ALA A 418 16.89 5.85 -27.12
C ALA A 418 16.94 7.37 -27.38
N LYS A 419 16.76 7.77 -28.66
CA LYS A 419 16.59 9.17 -29.07
C LYS A 419 15.11 9.56 -29.07
N ALA A 420 14.86 10.86 -29.02
CA ALA A 420 13.50 11.37 -29.23
C ALA A 420 12.95 10.96 -30.60
N GLY A 421 11.70 10.50 -30.64
CA GLY A 421 11.02 9.96 -31.80
C GLY A 421 11.18 8.46 -32.02
N GLU A 422 12.08 7.78 -31.29
CA GLU A 422 12.26 6.33 -31.40
C GLU A 422 11.16 5.57 -30.66
N VAL A 423 10.80 4.41 -31.21
CA VAL A 423 9.83 3.45 -30.66
C VAL A 423 10.55 2.14 -30.37
N SER A 424 10.29 1.55 -29.22
CA SER A 424 10.91 0.29 -28.78
C SER A 424 10.32 -0.94 -29.49
N GLY A 425 10.96 -2.09 -29.28
CA GLY A 425 10.32 -3.38 -29.47
C GLY A 425 9.29 -3.65 -28.36
N LEU A 426 8.65 -4.83 -28.45
CA LEU A 426 7.77 -5.35 -27.43
C LEU A 426 8.57 -5.81 -26.20
N TYR A 427 8.10 -5.45 -25.02
CA TYR A 427 8.56 -5.96 -23.74
C TYR A 427 7.47 -6.77 -23.05
N GLU A 428 7.80 -7.98 -22.63
CA GLU A 428 6.96 -8.78 -21.73
C GLU A 428 7.24 -8.34 -20.31
N CYS A 429 6.20 -8.03 -19.53
CA CYS A 429 6.29 -7.48 -18.17
C CYS A 429 5.10 -7.91 -17.30
N GLY A 430 4.94 -7.32 -16.14
CA GLY A 430 3.98 -7.80 -15.14
C GLY A 430 4.47 -9.11 -14.52
N GLU A 431 3.54 -10.02 -14.32
CA GLU A 431 3.79 -11.42 -13.94
C GLU A 431 3.62 -12.34 -15.18
N SER A 432 4.16 -11.92 -16.33
CA SER A 432 3.97 -12.49 -17.67
C SER A 432 2.54 -12.32 -18.22
N ASP A 433 1.84 -11.30 -17.75
CA ASP A 433 0.46 -10.97 -18.13
C ASP A 433 0.35 -9.58 -18.78
N HIS A 434 1.46 -8.84 -18.91
CA HIS A 434 1.51 -7.54 -19.55
C HIS A 434 2.51 -7.53 -20.71
N MET A 435 2.20 -6.73 -21.72
CA MET A 435 3.09 -6.42 -22.85
C MET A 435 3.15 -4.92 -23.03
N MET A 436 4.34 -4.38 -23.24
CA MET A 436 4.55 -2.94 -23.33
C MET A 436 5.38 -2.56 -24.57
N VAL A 437 5.02 -1.44 -25.18
CA VAL A 437 5.87 -0.69 -26.12
C VAL A 437 6.04 0.73 -25.61
N VAL A 438 7.23 1.29 -25.78
CA VAL A 438 7.58 2.63 -25.32
C VAL A 438 8.08 3.46 -26.49
N ALA A 439 7.66 4.73 -26.55
CA ALA A 439 8.18 5.72 -27.50
C ALA A 439 8.69 6.94 -26.74
N VAL A 440 9.92 7.37 -27.03
CA VAL A 440 10.49 8.57 -26.41
C VAL A 440 10.00 9.79 -27.17
N THR A 441 9.25 10.66 -26.49
CA THR A 441 8.73 11.89 -27.11
C THR A 441 9.68 13.07 -26.92
N ASN A 442 10.34 13.15 -25.76
CA ASN A 442 11.24 14.25 -25.45
C ASN A 442 12.33 13.83 -24.46
N ILE A 443 13.50 14.43 -24.62
CA ILE A 443 14.65 14.29 -23.71
C ILE A 443 14.86 15.64 -23.04
N ILE A 444 14.78 15.66 -21.72
CA ILE A 444 14.96 16.86 -20.92
C ILE A 444 16.28 16.72 -20.18
N PRO A 445 17.35 17.43 -20.64
CA PRO A 445 18.66 17.30 -20.01
C PRO A 445 18.69 17.93 -18.62
N GLU A 446 19.68 17.59 -17.82
CA GLU A 446 20.04 18.34 -16.61
C GLU A 446 20.24 19.82 -16.95
N GLY A 447 19.82 20.72 -16.05
CA GLY A 447 19.93 22.17 -16.22
C GLY A 447 18.62 22.88 -15.95
N TYR A 448 18.20 23.73 -16.87
CA TYR A 448 16.94 24.47 -16.72
C TYR A 448 15.93 24.05 -17.78
N ARG A 449 14.71 23.75 -17.36
CA ARG A 449 13.62 23.44 -18.30
C ARG A 449 13.41 24.61 -19.25
N PRO A 450 13.35 24.38 -20.55
CA PRO A 450 13.13 25.47 -21.50
C PRO A 450 11.77 26.13 -21.31
N LEU A 451 11.70 27.44 -21.64
CA LEU A 451 10.47 28.21 -21.53
C LEU A 451 9.26 27.54 -22.16
N SER A 452 9.42 26.88 -23.29
CA SER A 452 8.33 26.16 -23.99
C SER A 452 7.66 25.10 -23.14
N MET A 453 8.36 24.48 -22.19
CA MET A 453 7.80 23.45 -21.32
C MET A 453 7.06 24.01 -20.10
N VAL A 454 7.40 25.21 -19.67
CA VAL A 454 6.81 25.87 -18.48
C VAL A 454 5.91 27.05 -18.83
N GLN A 455 5.74 27.28 -20.14
CA GLN A 455 5.03 28.43 -20.68
C GLN A 455 3.57 28.49 -20.19
N GLU A 456 2.85 27.38 -20.15
CA GLU A 456 1.44 27.36 -19.75
C GLU A 456 1.27 27.67 -18.25
N GLN A 457 2.19 27.17 -17.44
CA GLN A 457 2.22 27.52 -16.00
C GLN A 457 2.45 29.02 -15.83
N LEU A 458 3.47 29.58 -16.47
CA LEU A 458 3.79 31.01 -16.39
C LEU A 458 2.66 31.88 -16.98
N ARG A 459 2.04 31.44 -18.06
CA ARG A 459 0.88 32.13 -18.67
C ARG A 459 -0.29 32.21 -17.67
N SER A 460 -0.60 31.12 -17.00
CA SER A 460 -1.67 31.09 -16.00
C SER A 460 -1.40 32.02 -14.81
N GLU A 461 -0.15 32.10 -14.36
CA GLU A 461 0.25 33.00 -13.29
C GLU A 461 0.16 34.48 -13.73
N ILE A 462 0.70 34.83 -14.91
CA ILE A 462 0.64 36.20 -15.46
C ILE A 462 -0.82 36.61 -15.71
N LEU A 463 -1.64 35.69 -16.22
CA LEU A 463 -3.06 35.93 -16.44
C LEU A 463 -3.77 36.32 -15.15
N ARG A 464 -3.53 35.53 -14.08
CA ARG A 464 -4.08 35.80 -12.74
C ARG A 464 -3.61 37.17 -12.21
N ASP A 465 -2.33 37.47 -12.38
CA ASP A 465 -1.76 38.74 -11.91
C ASP A 465 -2.38 39.93 -12.64
N LYS A 466 -2.51 39.89 -13.96
CA LYS A 466 -3.15 40.93 -14.76
C LYS A 466 -4.63 41.10 -14.46
N LYS A 467 -5.35 40.01 -14.21
CA LYS A 467 -6.75 40.08 -13.75
C LYS A 467 -6.82 40.78 -12.39
N ALA A 468 -5.93 40.44 -11.46
CA ALA A 468 -5.89 41.11 -10.16
C ALA A 468 -5.61 42.61 -10.31
N GLU A 469 -4.60 42.98 -11.11
CA GLU A 469 -4.28 44.42 -11.36
C GLU A 469 -5.47 45.18 -11.95
N LYS A 470 -6.16 44.58 -12.92
CA LYS A 470 -7.37 45.15 -13.52
C LYS A 470 -8.48 45.33 -12.49
N ILE A 471 -8.81 44.30 -11.70
CA ILE A 471 -9.83 44.39 -10.65
C ILE A 471 -9.46 45.44 -9.62
N MET A 472 -8.21 45.49 -9.18
CA MET A 472 -7.74 46.51 -8.22
C MET A 472 -7.84 47.94 -8.81
N ALA A 473 -7.53 48.12 -10.08
CA ALA A 473 -7.70 49.40 -10.77
C ALA A 473 -9.20 49.80 -10.86
N ASP A 474 -10.08 48.86 -11.19
CA ASP A 474 -11.53 49.07 -11.24
C ASP A 474 -12.09 49.41 -9.85
N MET A 475 -11.66 48.71 -8.81
CA MET A 475 -12.01 49.03 -7.41
C MET A 475 -11.56 50.40 -6.99
N LYS A 476 -10.37 50.79 -7.36
CA LYS A 476 -9.81 52.13 -7.09
C LYS A 476 -10.57 53.22 -7.86
N ALA A 477 -10.88 52.98 -9.14
CA ALA A 477 -11.63 53.93 -9.96
C ALA A 477 -13.06 54.12 -9.47
N ALA A 478 -13.68 53.09 -8.89
CA ALA A 478 -15.00 53.19 -8.27
C ALA A 478 -15.03 54.06 -7.02
N GLY A 479 -13.89 54.34 -6.40
CA GLY A 479 -13.78 55.20 -5.21
C GLY A 479 -14.52 54.62 -3.99
N ALA A 480 -14.72 53.30 -3.93
CA ALA A 480 -15.41 52.65 -2.83
C ALA A 480 -14.59 52.75 -1.53
N THR A 481 -15.25 53.17 -0.44
CA THR A 481 -14.66 53.38 0.89
C THR A 481 -15.37 52.57 1.98
N THR A 482 -16.54 51.99 1.67
CA THR A 482 -17.33 51.19 2.61
C THR A 482 -17.56 49.77 2.08
N PHE A 483 -17.78 48.84 3.01
CA PHE A 483 -18.06 47.45 2.65
C PHE A 483 -19.24 47.29 1.66
N ASP A 484 -20.33 48.03 1.90
CA ASP A 484 -21.50 47.98 1.05
C ASP A 484 -21.24 48.48 -0.37
N GLN A 485 -20.39 49.48 -0.52
CA GLN A 485 -19.96 49.96 -1.84
C GLN A 485 -19.19 48.86 -2.61
N TYR A 486 -18.26 48.16 -1.96
CA TYR A 486 -17.54 47.06 -2.58
C TYR A 486 -18.45 45.86 -2.90
N LYS A 487 -19.36 45.54 -1.99
CA LYS A 487 -20.35 44.44 -2.20
C LYS A 487 -21.25 44.67 -3.40
N ASN A 488 -21.59 45.92 -3.70
CA ASN A 488 -22.48 46.31 -4.79
C ASN A 488 -21.73 46.65 -6.09
N MET A 489 -20.43 46.41 -6.17
CA MET A 489 -19.66 46.59 -7.41
C MET A 489 -20.09 45.54 -8.44
N ALA A 490 -19.85 45.84 -9.73
CA ALA A 490 -20.11 44.88 -10.83
C ALA A 490 -19.30 43.59 -10.63
N ASN A 491 -19.96 42.48 -10.78
CA ASN A 491 -19.40 41.11 -10.58
C ASN A 491 -18.90 40.83 -9.16
N ALA A 492 -19.18 41.68 -8.17
CA ALA A 492 -18.82 41.41 -6.80
C ALA A 492 -19.67 40.27 -6.22
N VAL A 493 -19.03 39.42 -5.42
CA VAL A 493 -19.64 38.43 -4.55
C VAL A 493 -19.34 38.79 -3.11
N SER A 494 -20.22 38.45 -2.18
CA SER A 494 -19.99 38.67 -0.77
C SER A 494 -20.23 37.41 0.04
N ASP A 495 -19.47 37.27 1.11
CA ASP A 495 -19.53 36.14 2.02
C ASP A 495 -19.31 36.58 3.47
N SER A 496 -19.68 35.72 4.41
CA SER A 496 -19.33 35.84 5.82
C SER A 496 -18.48 34.65 6.21
N VAL A 497 -17.20 34.88 6.36
CA VAL A 497 -16.23 33.85 6.72
C VAL A 497 -16.05 33.84 8.22
N LYS A 498 -16.40 32.74 8.87
CA LYS A 498 -16.40 32.60 10.32
C LYS A 498 -15.24 31.74 10.82
N HIS A 499 -14.91 31.93 12.10
CA HIS A 499 -13.89 31.14 12.79
C HIS A 499 -12.54 31.13 12.07
N VAL A 500 -12.18 32.29 11.48
CA VAL A 500 -10.93 32.45 10.76
C VAL A 500 -9.77 32.53 11.74
N THR A 501 -8.75 31.73 11.55
CA THR A 501 -7.52 31.73 12.35
C THR A 501 -6.32 32.02 11.47
N PHE A 502 -5.19 32.40 12.09
CA PHE A 502 -3.93 32.52 11.38
C PHE A 502 -3.29 31.16 11.07
N ALA A 503 -3.60 30.13 11.87
CA ALA A 503 -2.99 28.81 11.76
C ALA A 503 -3.33 28.06 10.45
N ALA A 504 -4.43 28.39 9.79
CA ALA A 504 -4.87 27.69 8.57
C ALA A 504 -5.46 28.67 7.53
N PRO A 505 -5.23 28.44 6.23
CA PRO A 505 -5.87 29.20 5.17
C PRO A 505 -7.40 29.08 5.26
N ALA A 506 -8.11 30.22 5.25
CA ALA A 506 -9.57 30.23 5.24
C ALA A 506 -10.07 29.81 3.86
N TYR A 507 -10.98 28.83 3.82
CA TYR A 507 -11.71 28.52 2.58
C TYR A 507 -12.85 29.54 2.40
N VAL A 508 -12.87 30.21 1.24
CA VAL A 508 -13.89 31.19 0.87
C VAL A 508 -14.81 30.60 -0.19
N PRO A 509 -16.03 30.17 0.16
CA PRO A 509 -16.97 29.53 -0.78
C PRO A 509 -17.27 30.39 -2.01
N ALA A 510 -17.45 31.70 -1.80
CA ALA A 510 -17.71 32.65 -2.89
C ALA A 510 -16.61 32.73 -3.94
N LEU A 511 -15.35 32.44 -3.57
CA LEU A 511 -14.20 32.39 -4.47
C LEU A 511 -13.82 30.97 -4.88
N ARG A 512 -14.39 29.96 -4.25
CA ARG A 512 -14.04 28.53 -4.39
C ARG A 512 -12.56 28.25 -4.21
N SER A 513 -11.93 28.97 -3.30
CA SER A 513 -10.47 28.92 -3.06
C SER A 513 -10.13 29.02 -1.59
N SER A 514 -9.00 28.46 -1.21
CA SER A 514 -8.36 28.71 0.08
C SER A 514 -7.52 29.97 0.00
N GLU A 515 -7.76 30.89 0.93
CA GLU A 515 -7.20 32.25 0.93
C GLU A 515 -6.36 32.48 2.21
N PRO A 516 -5.03 32.24 2.14
CA PRO A 516 -4.16 32.44 3.31
C PRO A 516 -4.17 33.88 3.82
N LEU A 517 -4.31 34.86 2.92
CA LEU A 517 -4.30 36.28 3.27
C LEU A 517 -5.53 36.70 4.08
N VAL A 518 -6.61 35.93 4.08
CA VAL A 518 -7.78 36.15 4.93
C VAL A 518 -7.41 35.95 6.39
N GLY A 519 -6.75 34.85 6.74
CA GLY A 519 -6.25 34.56 8.08
C GLY A 519 -5.17 35.59 8.53
N ALA A 520 -4.24 35.87 7.62
CA ALA A 520 -3.18 36.86 7.91
C ALA A 520 -3.73 38.26 8.21
N TYR A 521 -4.72 38.71 7.43
CA TYR A 521 -5.37 40.01 7.71
C TYR A 521 -6.20 39.98 9.00
N ALA A 522 -6.94 38.89 9.22
CA ALA A 522 -7.80 38.69 10.39
C ALA A 522 -7.01 38.82 11.72
N SER A 523 -5.79 38.30 11.75
CA SER A 523 -4.95 38.31 12.96
C SER A 523 -4.57 39.73 13.40
N ILE A 524 -4.29 40.66 12.46
CA ILE A 524 -3.79 42.00 12.73
C ILE A 524 -4.86 43.09 12.62
N ALA A 525 -5.98 42.85 11.97
CA ALA A 525 -7.00 43.84 11.68
C ALA A 525 -7.77 44.28 12.94
N GLU A 526 -8.12 45.58 13.03
CA GLU A 526 -9.01 46.11 14.05
C GLU A 526 -10.48 45.78 13.71
N LEU A 527 -11.33 45.62 14.75
CA LEU A 527 -12.76 45.43 14.58
C LEU A 527 -13.39 46.58 13.78
N ASN A 528 -14.30 46.21 12.88
CA ASN A 528 -15.06 47.11 12.00
C ASN A 528 -14.21 47.97 11.05
N LYS A 529 -12.91 47.69 10.92
CA LYS A 529 -12.03 48.40 10.00
C LYS A 529 -11.97 47.65 8.67
N LEU A 530 -12.31 48.32 7.58
CA LEU A 530 -12.25 47.77 6.23
C LEU A 530 -10.81 47.74 5.74
N SER A 531 -10.42 46.63 5.08
CA SER A 531 -9.10 46.51 4.43
C SER A 531 -9.02 47.32 3.14
N ALA A 532 -7.82 47.61 2.69
CA ALA A 532 -7.58 47.88 1.28
C ALA A 532 -7.86 46.61 0.43
N PRO A 533 -8.04 46.75 -0.90
CA PRO A 533 -8.14 45.59 -1.79
C PRO A 533 -6.93 44.67 -1.69
N ILE A 534 -7.17 43.37 -1.45
CA ILE A 534 -6.17 42.34 -1.25
C ILE A 534 -6.24 41.38 -2.44
N LYS A 535 -5.10 41.09 -3.07
CA LYS A 535 -4.96 40.09 -4.13
C LYS A 535 -4.91 38.70 -3.52
N GLY A 536 -5.94 37.89 -3.73
CA GLY A 536 -6.02 36.51 -3.26
C GLY A 536 -5.72 35.48 -4.34
N ASN A 537 -6.02 34.22 -4.02
CA ASN A 537 -5.89 33.10 -4.95
C ASN A 537 -7.03 33.03 -5.97
N GLY A 538 -8.26 33.25 -5.52
CA GLY A 538 -9.49 33.17 -6.36
C GLY A 538 -10.00 34.50 -6.89
N GLY A 539 -9.55 35.63 -6.34
CA GLY A 539 -10.03 36.97 -6.71
C GLY A 539 -9.33 38.08 -5.94
N VAL A 540 -9.79 39.32 -6.13
CA VAL A 540 -9.42 40.44 -5.30
C VAL A 540 -10.55 40.71 -4.34
N PHE A 541 -10.24 40.89 -3.05
CA PHE A 541 -11.25 41.05 -2.00
C PHE A 541 -10.89 42.14 -1.00
N VAL A 542 -11.90 42.65 -0.32
CA VAL A 542 -11.78 43.48 0.88
C VAL A 542 -12.40 42.72 2.05
N LEU A 543 -11.86 42.95 3.25
CA LEU A 543 -12.24 42.25 4.48
C LEU A 543 -12.62 43.27 5.55
N GLN A 544 -13.62 42.96 6.34
CA GLN A 544 -14.01 43.74 7.52
C GLN A 544 -14.33 42.79 8.68
N PRO A 545 -13.47 42.69 9.69
CA PRO A 545 -13.74 41.93 10.90
C PRO A 545 -14.91 42.54 11.67
N TYR A 546 -15.88 41.72 12.07
CA TYR A 546 -17.01 42.16 12.90
C TYR A 546 -17.03 41.52 14.28
N ALA A 547 -16.34 40.39 14.45
CA ALA A 547 -16.15 39.76 15.75
C ALA A 547 -14.73 39.19 15.87
N LYS A 548 -14.19 39.24 17.08
CA LYS A 548 -12.97 38.56 17.49
C LYS A 548 -13.24 37.83 18.79
N GLU A 549 -12.85 36.61 18.86
CA GLU A 549 -12.98 35.77 20.05
C GLU A 549 -11.73 34.89 20.23
N LYS A 550 -11.52 34.50 21.46
CA LYS A 550 -10.47 33.52 21.78
C LYS A 550 -11.15 32.24 22.26
N LEU A 551 -10.78 31.13 21.69
CA LEU A 551 -11.28 29.82 22.13
C LEU A 551 -10.92 29.61 23.61
N ASN A 552 -11.84 29.00 24.36
CA ASN A 552 -11.62 28.69 25.78
C ASN A 552 -10.70 27.48 25.95
N GLU A 553 -9.47 27.63 25.47
CA GLU A 553 -8.40 26.63 25.62
C GLU A 553 -7.30 27.21 26.50
N THR A 554 -6.71 26.36 27.33
CA THR A 554 -5.62 26.79 28.24
C THR A 554 -4.29 26.39 27.62
N TYR A 555 -3.38 27.34 27.50
CA TYR A 555 -2.03 27.08 27.03
C TYR A 555 -1.30 26.14 27.99
N ASN A 556 -0.72 25.06 27.45
CA ASN A 556 0.20 24.19 28.15
C ASN A 556 1.47 24.04 27.33
N GLN A 557 2.57 24.63 27.85
CA GLN A 557 3.83 24.72 27.16
C GLN A 557 4.33 23.35 26.64
N GLU A 558 4.33 22.32 27.49
CA GLU A 558 4.85 20.98 27.13
C GLU A 558 4.06 20.35 25.99
N THR A 559 2.73 20.49 26.02
CA THR A 559 1.85 19.96 24.98
C THR A 559 2.00 20.70 23.67
N GLU A 560 2.09 22.03 23.72
CA GLU A 560 2.19 22.85 22.50
C GLU A 560 3.58 22.76 21.87
N GLU A 561 4.66 22.68 22.64
CA GLU A 561 5.99 22.40 22.13
C GLU A 561 6.05 21.03 21.44
N ALA A 562 5.45 19.98 22.03
CA ALA A 562 5.39 18.66 21.42
C ALA A 562 4.56 18.63 20.12
N THR A 563 3.47 19.43 20.07
CA THR A 563 2.64 19.59 18.88
C THR A 563 3.41 20.27 17.75
N LEU A 564 4.12 21.35 18.06
CA LEU A 564 4.96 22.10 17.13
C LEU A 564 6.12 21.23 16.61
N GLU A 565 6.76 20.46 17.49
CA GLU A 565 7.82 19.51 17.13
C GLU A 565 7.31 18.44 16.15
N GLY A 566 6.09 17.93 16.37
CA GLY A 566 5.41 17.03 15.44
C GLY A 566 5.10 17.67 14.08
N MET A 567 4.77 18.95 14.03
CA MET A 567 4.61 19.72 12.79
C MET A 567 5.94 19.90 12.06
N HIS A 568 7.00 20.30 12.76
CA HIS A 568 8.35 20.44 12.22
C HIS A 568 8.86 19.12 11.63
N ALA A 569 8.62 17.99 12.31
CA ALA A 569 8.97 16.67 11.80
C ALA A 569 8.24 16.33 10.49
N ARG A 570 6.97 16.70 10.33
CA ARG A 570 6.22 16.53 9.07
C ARG A 570 6.78 17.39 7.94
N ILE A 571 7.07 18.66 8.24
CA ILE A 571 7.69 19.60 7.27
C ILE A 571 9.06 19.06 6.85
N ALA A 572 9.90 18.61 7.79
CA ALA A 572 11.19 18.01 7.51
C ALA A 572 11.05 16.79 6.57
N ASN A 573 10.07 15.91 6.82
CA ASN A 573 9.81 14.76 5.97
C ASN A 573 9.33 15.15 4.56
N GLN A 574 8.53 16.19 4.41
CA GLN A 574 8.13 16.72 3.10
C GLN A 574 9.33 17.28 2.33
N PHE A 575 10.21 18.05 2.98
CA PHE A 575 11.45 18.53 2.38
C PHE A 575 12.38 17.40 1.98
N MET A 576 12.50 16.36 2.82
CA MET A 576 13.31 15.19 2.53
C MET A 576 12.81 14.45 1.30
N ASN A 577 11.50 14.24 1.19
CA ASN A 577 10.91 13.58 0.02
C ASN A 577 11.16 14.39 -1.26
N CYS A 578 11.07 15.72 -1.18
CA CYS A 578 11.39 16.61 -2.30
C CYS A 578 12.87 16.49 -2.71
N LEU A 579 13.79 16.49 -1.75
CA LEU A 579 15.25 16.42 -1.98
C LEU A 579 15.73 15.03 -2.44
N LEU A 580 15.05 13.97 -2.05
CA LEU A 580 15.41 12.60 -2.46
C LEU A 580 14.92 12.26 -3.89
N TYR A 581 13.93 12.98 -4.40
CA TYR A 581 13.39 12.79 -5.75
C TYR A 581 13.88 13.83 -6.76
N THR A 582 14.64 14.82 -6.32
CA THR A 582 15.37 15.78 -7.17
C THR A 582 16.85 15.47 -7.22
#